data_c47306bfbf5d864062246af779c426e4
#
_entry.id   c47306bfbf5d864062246af779c426e4
#
_cell.length_a   1.000
_cell.length_b   1.000
_cell.length_c   1.000
_cell.angle_alpha   90.00
_cell.angle_beta   90.00
_cell.angle_gamma   90.00
#
_symmetry.space_group_name_H-M   'P 1'
#
loop_
_entity.id
_entity.type
_entity.pdbx_description
1 polymer ?
#
loop_
_entity_poly.entity_id
_entity_poly.type
_entity_poly.pdbx_seq_one_letter_code
_entity_poly.pdbx_strand_id
1 'polypeptide(L)'
;MCIRDRTKVFAAFDIKARTAILQDYLSGEILFEKDITRSIYPASMTKIMTSIVVFDLLKAGDLSLDDKIMISENAWRLSQSGYSSMFIMVGDEVTVENLLKGIIVASGNDACVALAEGVAGTEEEFAMLMNTKAAEIGMENTNFTNSSGINDPDNYSTVEDILKMSNYLIKNYPNYYNYFKEKEFTWDRTGGEPITQGNRNPLLYKNFGADGIKTGYLAVEKYSLASSIKRGKRRLIAVGSGFETKNSRSRQSSKLLTWGLTNFDTIKIAEKNKNFVELDVWLGKKKTVKGYIKKDLYKTIPKARKKYLKAVVIYQGPIPAPVQKDQKV
;
A
#
# COMPACT_ATOMS: atom_id res chain seq x y z
N MET A 1 26.07 0.53 -6.74
CA MET A 1 26.04 -0.90 -7.14
C MET A 1 25.11 -1.02 -8.34
N CYS A 2 25.63 -1.15 -9.56
CA CYS A 2 24.80 -1.33 -10.75
C CYS A 2 24.65 -2.82 -11.05
N ILE A 3 23.45 -3.36 -10.88
CA ILE A 3 23.11 -4.67 -11.42
C ILE A 3 22.26 -4.38 -12.67
N ARG A 4 22.90 -4.34 -13.87
CA ARG A 4 22.18 -4.34 -15.15
C ARG A 4 21.81 -5.78 -15.49
N ASP A 5 20.55 -6.15 -15.36
CA ASP A 5 20.02 -7.31 -16.08
C ASP A 5 18.65 -6.92 -16.70
N ARG A 6 18.71 -6.46 -17.95
CA ARG A 6 17.55 -6.25 -18.80
C ARG A 6 17.49 -7.40 -19.81
N THR A 7 16.99 -8.56 -19.38
CA THR A 7 16.53 -9.56 -20.34
C THR A 7 15.17 -10.08 -19.89
N LYS A 8 14.14 -9.60 -20.57
CA LYS A 8 12.78 -10.14 -20.50
C LYS A 8 12.80 -11.55 -21.11
N VAL A 9 12.93 -12.58 -20.28
CA VAL A 9 12.74 -13.97 -20.70
C VAL A 9 11.78 -14.62 -19.71
N PHE A 10 10.53 -14.24 -19.81
CA PHE A 10 9.40 -15.06 -19.41
C PHE A 10 8.46 -15.16 -20.59
N ALA A 11 7.98 -16.39 -20.92
CA ALA A 11 6.80 -16.55 -21.76
C ALA A 11 5.75 -15.54 -21.29
N ALA A 12 5.13 -14.82 -22.21
CA ALA A 12 4.32 -13.63 -21.97
C ALA A 12 3.27 -13.88 -20.89
N PHE A 13 3.67 -13.71 -19.60
CA PHE A 13 2.70 -13.69 -18.52
C PHE A 13 1.90 -12.40 -18.63
N ASP A 14 0.59 -12.53 -18.72
CA ASP A 14 -0.31 -11.39 -18.72
C ASP A 14 -1.54 -11.68 -17.87
N ILE A 15 -2.21 -10.60 -17.47
CA ILE A 15 -3.47 -10.61 -16.75
C ILE A 15 -4.49 -9.72 -17.46
N LYS A 16 -5.77 -10.09 -17.33
CA LYS A 16 -6.88 -9.32 -17.88
C LYS A 16 -7.20 -8.14 -16.95
N ALA A 17 -6.34 -7.14 -16.97
CA ALA A 17 -6.50 -5.84 -16.37
C ALA A 17 -6.08 -4.78 -17.38
N ARG A 18 -6.56 -3.54 -17.26
CA ARG A 18 -6.13 -2.42 -18.09
C ARG A 18 -4.73 -1.98 -17.69
N THR A 19 -4.51 -1.79 -16.40
CA THR A 19 -3.21 -1.48 -15.83
C THR A 19 -2.92 -2.39 -14.63
N ALA A 20 -1.66 -2.72 -14.37
CA ALA A 20 -1.30 -3.49 -13.19
C ALA A 20 0.19 -3.41 -12.85
N ILE A 21 0.50 -3.55 -11.57
CA ILE A 21 1.85 -3.61 -11.03
C ILE A 21 1.93 -4.67 -9.94
N LEU A 22 3.07 -5.36 -9.85
CA LEU A 22 3.40 -6.30 -8.78
C LEU A 22 4.78 -6.02 -8.25
N GLN A 23 4.92 -5.90 -6.93
CA GLN A 23 6.18 -5.67 -6.25
C GLN A 23 6.45 -6.71 -5.17
N ASP A 24 7.72 -7.08 -5.01
CA ASP A 24 8.20 -7.70 -3.78
C ASP A 24 8.57 -6.62 -2.77
N TYR A 25 7.87 -6.61 -1.65
CA TYR A 25 7.98 -5.56 -0.64
C TYR A 25 9.37 -5.47 0.02
N LEU A 26 10.03 -6.63 0.25
CA LEU A 26 11.32 -6.65 0.95
C LEU A 26 12.46 -6.09 0.11
N SER A 27 12.50 -6.43 -1.16
CA SER A 27 13.55 -5.98 -2.08
C SER A 27 13.21 -4.68 -2.81
N GLY A 28 11.90 -4.31 -2.86
CA GLY A 28 11.41 -3.22 -3.68
C GLY A 28 11.35 -3.52 -5.18
N GLU A 29 11.72 -4.75 -5.60
CA GLU A 29 11.75 -5.11 -7.02
C GLU A 29 10.36 -5.20 -7.62
N ILE A 30 10.17 -4.55 -8.77
CA ILE A 30 8.95 -4.70 -9.59
C ILE A 30 9.06 -5.98 -10.39
N LEU A 31 8.12 -6.89 -10.18
CA LEU A 31 8.10 -8.21 -10.81
C LEU A 31 7.25 -8.25 -12.07
N PHE A 32 6.21 -7.40 -12.12
CA PHE A 32 5.31 -7.26 -13.24
C PHE A 32 4.84 -5.82 -13.36
N GLU A 33 4.75 -5.32 -14.58
CA GLU A 33 4.21 -4.01 -14.91
C GLU A 33 3.41 -4.05 -16.21
N LYS A 34 2.29 -3.32 -16.25
CA LYS A 34 1.42 -3.12 -17.41
C LYS A 34 0.80 -1.73 -17.33
N ASP A 35 1.19 -0.84 -18.23
CA ASP A 35 0.69 0.54 -18.35
C ASP A 35 0.61 1.28 -16.99
N ILE A 36 1.68 1.19 -16.19
CA ILE A 36 1.68 1.60 -14.78
C ILE A 36 1.50 3.09 -14.53
N THR A 37 1.84 3.92 -15.52
CA THR A 37 1.73 5.39 -15.48
C THR A 37 0.42 5.90 -16.07
N ARG A 38 -0.44 5.00 -16.57
CA ARG A 38 -1.74 5.36 -17.10
C ARG A 38 -2.62 5.90 -15.99
N SER A 39 -3.22 7.08 -16.24
CA SER A 39 -4.21 7.67 -15.32
C SER A 39 -5.42 6.75 -15.16
N ILE A 40 -5.85 6.57 -13.93
CA ILE A 40 -7.03 5.81 -13.51
C ILE A 40 -7.86 6.64 -12.54
N TYR A 41 -9.14 6.34 -12.45
CA TYR A 41 -9.97 6.76 -11.33
C TYR A 41 -9.76 5.79 -10.16
N PRO A 42 -9.18 6.25 -9.02
CA PRO A 42 -8.84 5.35 -7.90
C PRO A 42 -10.07 4.74 -7.24
N ALA A 43 -11.24 5.37 -7.40
CA ALA A 43 -12.47 4.96 -6.73
C ALA A 43 -12.21 4.77 -5.22
N SER A 44 -12.84 3.78 -4.59
CA SER A 44 -12.63 3.53 -3.15
C SER A 44 -11.20 3.11 -2.75
N MET A 45 -10.22 3.03 -3.66
CA MET A 45 -8.80 2.93 -3.25
C MET A 45 -8.30 4.26 -2.66
N THR A 46 -8.95 5.40 -2.95
CA THR A 46 -8.77 6.70 -2.29
C THR A 46 -8.81 6.58 -0.76
N LYS A 47 -9.67 5.70 -0.23
CA LYS A 47 -9.83 5.47 1.20
C LYS A 47 -8.57 4.96 1.91
N ILE A 48 -7.59 4.49 1.17
CA ILE A 48 -6.25 4.19 1.72
C ILE A 48 -5.59 5.48 2.18
N MET A 49 -5.66 6.56 1.36
CA MET A 49 -5.11 7.87 1.73
C MET A 49 -5.90 8.49 2.87
N THR A 50 -7.23 8.41 2.84
CA THR A 50 -8.09 8.85 3.95
C THR A 50 -7.66 8.22 5.27
N SER A 51 -7.44 6.91 5.26
CA SER A 51 -6.95 6.18 6.45
C SER A 51 -5.54 6.62 6.85
N ILE A 52 -4.63 6.87 5.90
CA ILE A 52 -3.25 7.33 6.17
C ILE A 52 -3.25 8.69 6.87
N VAL A 53 -4.04 9.66 6.40
CA VAL A 53 -4.14 10.98 7.02
C VAL A 53 -4.62 10.87 8.47
N VAL A 54 -5.64 10.04 8.72
CA VAL A 54 -6.13 9.79 10.08
C VAL A 54 -5.10 9.08 10.95
N PHE A 55 -4.36 8.11 10.39
CA PHE A 55 -3.28 7.43 11.12
C PHE A 55 -2.11 8.35 11.45
N ASP A 56 -1.85 9.39 10.63
CA ASP A 56 -0.87 10.42 10.96
C ASP A 56 -1.29 11.18 12.22
N LEU A 57 -2.54 11.62 12.30
CA LEU A 57 -3.09 12.34 13.46
C LEU A 57 -3.12 11.47 14.72
N LEU A 58 -3.56 10.22 14.59
CA LEU A 58 -3.51 9.25 15.70
C LEU A 58 -2.09 9.02 16.21
N LYS A 59 -1.11 8.97 15.30
CA LYS A 59 0.30 8.78 15.66
C LYS A 59 0.93 10.03 16.27
N ALA A 60 0.50 11.22 15.87
CA ALA A 60 0.91 12.50 16.45
C ALA A 60 0.30 12.73 17.85
N GLY A 61 -0.82 12.08 18.16
CA GLY A 61 -1.60 12.28 19.38
C GLY A 61 -2.61 13.44 19.26
N ASP A 62 -2.82 13.94 18.03
CA ASP A 62 -3.81 15.00 17.73
C ASP A 62 -5.23 14.44 17.64
N LEU A 63 -5.35 13.12 17.56
CA LEU A 63 -6.61 12.38 17.51
C LEU A 63 -6.49 11.08 18.30
N SER A 64 -7.61 10.62 18.89
CA SER A 64 -7.73 9.32 19.58
C SER A 64 -8.73 8.42 18.86
N LEU A 65 -8.57 7.11 18.96
CA LEU A 65 -9.55 6.13 18.44
C LEU A 65 -10.91 6.25 19.14
N ASP A 66 -10.92 6.68 20.39
CA ASP A 66 -12.12 6.85 21.21
C ASP A 66 -12.79 8.22 21.02
N ASP A 67 -12.14 9.17 20.34
CA ASP A 67 -12.74 10.46 20.03
C ASP A 67 -14.00 10.26 19.19
N LYS A 68 -15.04 11.05 19.51
CA LYS A 68 -16.34 10.96 18.86
C LYS A 68 -16.50 12.11 17.88
N ILE A 69 -16.96 11.76 16.70
CA ILE A 69 -17.29 12.69 15.63
C ILE A 69 -18.81 12.75 15.49
N MET A 70 -19.36 13.95 15.57
CA MET A 70 -20.78 14.21 15.33
C MET A 70 -21.08 14.08 13.84
N ILE A 71 -22.10 13.29 13.50
CA ILE A 71 -22.48 13.03 12.12
C ILE A 71 -23.31 14.18 11.57
N SER A 72 -22.77 14.86 10.55
CA SER A 72 -23.44 15.93 9.84
C SER A 72 -24.57 15.42 8.93
N GLU A 73 -25.44 16.32 8.52
CA GLU A 73 -26.45 16.03 7.51
C GLU A 73 -25.82 15.66 6.16
N ASN A 74 -24.68 16.27 5.80
CA ASN A 74 -23.96 15.99 4.57
C ASN A 74 -23.44 14.55 4.54
N ALA A 75 -22.77 14.11 5.60
CA ALA A 75 -22.32 12.73 5.73
C ALA A 75 -23.49 11.74 5.72
N TRP A 76 -24.56 12.02 6.46
CA TRP A 76 -25.74 11.18 6.50
C TRP A 76 -26.45 11.05 5.13
N ARG A 77 -26.53 12.11 4.33
CA ARG A 77 -27.13 12.06 2.98
C ARG A 77 -26.44 11.02 2.09
N LEU A 78 -25.14 10.79 2.24
CA LEU A 78 -24.44 9.76 1.51
C LEU A 78 -24.86 8.34 1.92
N SER A 79 -25.34 8.16 3.16
CA SER A 79 -25.90 6.87 3.58
C SER A 79 -27.19 6.51 2.83
N GLN A 80 -27.89 7.51 2.28
CA GLN A 80 -29.15 7.35 1.55
C GLN A 80 -28.97 7.29 0.02
N SER A 81 -27.75 7.57 -0.48
CA SER A 81 -27.46 7.79 -1.90
C SER A 81 -27.32 6.52 -2.76
N GLY A 82 -27.44 5.33 -2.16
CA GLY A 82 -27.21 4.05 -2.86
C GLY A 82 -25.73 3.68 -3.08
N TYR A 83 -24.79 4.53 -2.64
CA TYR A 83 -23.38 4.21 -2.59
C TYR A 83 -23.06 3.26 -1.43
N SER A 84 -21.79 2.81 -1.39
CA SER A 84 -21.31 2.05 -0.22
C SER A 84 -21.37 2.89 1.04
N SER A 85 -22.06 2.41 2.06
CA SER A 85 -22.34 3.16 3.28
C SER A 85 -22.11 2.29 4.52
N MET A 86 -21.73 2.92 5.63
CA MET A 86 -21.74 2.36 6.97
C MET A 86 -23.13 2.48 7.60
N PHE A 87 -24.01 3.35 7.05
CA PHE A 87 -25.35 3.66 7.53
C PHE A 87 -25.35 4.43 8.88
N ILE A 88 -24.52 5.46 8.96
CA ILE A 88 -24.54 6.41 10.08
C ILE A 88 -25.77 7.31 10.02
N MET A 89 -26.24 7.78 11.18
CA MET A 89 -27.41 8.63 11.31
C MET A 89 -27.00 10.07 11.68
N VAL A 90 -27.74 11.04 11.17
CA VAL A 90 -27.52 12.45 11.49
C VAL A 90 -27.63 12.70 12.99
N GLY A 91 -26.68 13.44 13.55
CA GLY A 91 -26.62 13.78 14.96
C GLY A 91 -26.06 12.69 15.88
N ASP A 92 -25.72 11.50 15.34
CA ASP A 92 -25.00 10.50 16.10
C ASP A 92 -23.58 10.95 16.42
N GLU A 93 -23.04 10.50 17.54
CA GLU A 93 -21.62 10.58 17.88
C GLU A 93 -20.96 9.23 17.63
N VAL A 94 -20.10 9.16 16.62
CA VAL A 94 -19.43 7.90 16.21
C VAL A 94 -17.93 7.98 16.49
N THR A 95 -17.36 6.95 17.13
CA THR A 95 -15.93 6.92 17.42
C THR A 95 -15.10 6.85 16.13
N VAL A 96 -13.92 7.46 16.17
CA VAL A 96 -12.93 7.42 15.07
C VAL A 96 -12.62 5.97 14.68
N GLU A 97 -12.51 5.04 15.66
CA GLU A 97 -12.28 3.63 15.37
C GLU A 97 -13.41 3.01 14.54
N ASN A 98 -14.67 3.27 14.90
CA ASN A 98 -15.81 2.74 14.16
C ASN A 98 -15.91 3.34 12.76
N LEU A 99 -15.64 4.65 12.61
CA LEU A 99 -15.58 5.28 11.28
C LEU A 99 -14.48 4.66 10.42
N LEU A 100 -13.28 4.42 10.98
CA LEU A 100 -12.19 3.74 10.26
C LEU A 100 -12.57 2.32 9.83
N LYS A 101 -13.20 1.53 10.71
CA LYS A 101 -13.72 0.19 10.36
C LYS A 101 -14.78 0.28 9.27
N GLY A 102 -15.70 1.23 9.36
CA GLY A 102 -16.70 1.51 8.32
C GLY A 102 -16.06 1.85 6.97
N ILE A 103 -15.03 2.70 6.95
CA ILE A 103 -14.28 3.09 5.75
C ILE A 103 -13.55 1.89 5.13
N ILE A 104 -12.84 1.13 5.94
CA ILE A 104 -11.93 0.08 5.48
C ILE A 104 -12.71 -1.18 5.08
N VAL A 105 -13.62 -1.65 5.93
CA VAL A 105 -14.35 -2.91 5.76
C VAL A 105 -15.58 -2.72 4.89
N ALA A 106 -16.52 -1.87 5.31
CA ALA A 106 -17.77 -1.62 4.60
C ALA A 106 -17.59 -0.73 3.36
N SER A 107 -16.44 -0.02 3.28
CA SER A 107 -16.18 0.99 2.23
C SER A 107 -17.15 2.18 2.29
N GLY A 108 -17.61 2.57 3.49
CA GLY A 108 -18.59 3.62 3.72
C GLY A 108 -18.11 4.98 3.21
N ASN A 109 -18.88 5.59 2.31
CA ASN A 109 -18.61 6.94 1.84
C ASN A 109 -19.08 7.97 2.85
N ASP A 110 -20.20 7.70 3.49
CA ASP A 110 -20.73 8.44 4.63
C ASP A 110 -19.72 8.56 5.77
N ALA A 111 -19.10 7.46 6.15
CA ALA A 111 -18.05 7.45 7.16
C ALA A 111 -16.79 8.25 6.74
N CYS A 112 -16.46 8.28 5.43
CA CYS A 112 -15.36 9.09 4.93
C CYS A 112 -15.62 10.59 5.11
N VAL A 113 -16.81 11.05 4.71
CA VAL A 113 -17.20 12.46 4.85
C VAL A 113 -17.29 12.86 6.31
N ALA A 114 -17.95 12.04 7.16
CA ALA A 114 -18.02 12.29 8.60
C ALA A 114 -16.61 12.46 9.22
N LEU A 115 -15.70 11.56 8.88
CA LEU A 115 -14.32 11.61 9.39
C LEU A 115 -13.56 12.84 8.85
N ALA A 116 -13.72 13.16 7.56
CA ALA A 116 -13.08 14.32 6.94
C ALA A 116 -13.55 15.65 7.58
N GLU A 117 -14.85 15.82 7.74
CA GLU A 117 -15.43 16.99 8.39
C GLU A 117 -15.02 17.09 9.87
N GLY A 118 -15.04 15.99 10.60
CA GLY A 118 -14.65 15.96 12.02
C GLY A 118 -13.17 16.26 12.26
N VAL A 119 -12.31 15.94 11.29
CA VAL A 119 -10.85 16.10 11.40
C VAL A 119 -10.38 17.46 10.84
N ALA A 120 -10.92 17.89 9.71
CA ALA A 120 -10.43 19.05 8.97
C ALA A 120 -11.47 20.19 8.87
N GLY A 121 -12.70 20.00 9.36
CA GLY A 121 -13.78 20.97 9.25
C GLY A 121 -14.61 20.82 7.97
N THR A 122 -13.96 20.59 6.82
CA THR A 122 -14.64 20.33 5.55
C THR A 122 -13.99 19.18 4.79
N GLU A 123 -14.70 18.57 3.83
CA GLU A 123 -14.13 17.53 2.97
C GLU A 123 -13.07 18.11 2.03
N GLU A 124 -13.20 19.36 1.59
CA GLU A 124 -12.23 20.06 0.76
C GLU A 124 -10.90 20.28 1.49
N GLU A 125 -10.94 20.74 2.75
CA GLU A 125 -9.75 20.90 3.57
C GLU A 125 -9.08 19.54 3.83
N PHE A 126 -9.87 18.50 4.04
CA PHE A 126 -9.34 17.14 4.17
C PHE A 126 -8.68 16.65 2.87
N ALA A 127 -9.25 16.96 1.71
CA ALA A 127 -8.64 16.64 0.40
C ALA A 127 -7.29 17.37 0.21
N MET A 128 -7.14 18.59 0.72
CA MET A 128 -5.83 19.28 0.73
C MET A 128 -4.80 18.54 1.60
N LEU A 129 -5.20 18.02 2.76
CA LEU A 129 -4.31 17.18 3.59
C LEU A 129 -3.92 15.89 2.85
N MET A 130 -4.87 15.25 2.14
CA MET A 130 -4.60 14.06 1.33
C MET A 130 -3.59 14.36 0.21
N ASN A 131 -3.70 15.47 -0.48
CA ASN A 131 -2.78 15.88 -1.56
C ASN A 131 -1.40 16.25 -1.01
N THR A 132 -1.33 16.93 0.13
CA THR A 132 -0.08 17.19 0.84
C THR A 132 0.65 15.88 1.17
N LYS A 133 -0.09 14.92 1.73
CA LYS A 133 0.44 13.59 2.03
C LYS A 133 0.85 12.81 0.76
N ALA A 134 0.08 12.93 -0.32
CA ALA A 134 0.44 12.31 -1.61
C ALA A 134 1.79 12.85 -2.12
N ALA A 135 2.02 14.16 -2.04
CA ALA A 135 3.29 14.77 -2.41
C ALA A 135 4.45 14.26 -1.53
N GLU A 136 4.26 14.15 -0.20
CA GLU A 136 5.26 13.58 0.72
C GLU A 136 5.62 12.12 0.39
N ILE A 137 4.66 11.33 -0.06
CA ILE A 137 4.86 9.94 -0.47
C ILE A 137 5.53 9.83 -1.86
N GLY A 138 5.53 10.91 -2.65
CA GLY A 138 6.03 10.96 -4.02
C GLY A 138 5.01 10.43 -5.04
N MET A 139 3.71 10.66 -4.82
CA MET A 139 2.63 10.30 -5.73
C MET A 139 2.43 11.43 -6.76
N GLU A 140 3.34 11.54 -7.72
CA GLU A 140 3.43 12.67 -8.65
C GLU A 140 2.28 12.73 -9.68
N ASN A 141 1.57 11.61 -9.89
CA ASN A 141 0.49 11.49 -10.86
C ASN A 141 -0.86 11.24 -10.15
N THR A 142 -1.07 11.90 -9.02
CA THR A 142 -2.26 11.71 -8.19
C THR A 142 -2.83 13.05 -7.74
N ASN A 143 -4.14 13.18 -7.81
CA ASN A 143 -4.90 14.26 -7.20
C ASN A 143 -6.17 13.70 -6.54
N PHE A 144 -6.40 14.07 -5.29
CA PHE A 144 -7.61 13.74 -4.55
C PHE A 144 -8.51 14.96 -4.44
N THR A 145 -9.77 14.83 -4.84
CA THR A 145 -10.78 15.88 -4.73
C THR A 145 -11.77 15.64 -3.60
N ASN A 146 -11.81 14.41 -3.07
CA ASN A 146 -12.69 14.02 -1.97
C ASN A 146 -12.11 12.84 -1.17
N SER A 147 -12.69 12.60 -0.01
CA SER A 147 -12.23 11.59 0.96
C SER A 147 -12.58 10.15 0.58
N SER A 148 -13.56 9.96 -0.29
CA SER A 148 -14.20 8.66 -0.52
C SER A 148 -13.82 8.00 -1.85
N GLY A 149 -13.38 8.79 -2.83
CA GLY A 149 -13.15 8.37 -4.20
C GLY A 149 -14.44 8.27 -5.03
N ILE A 150 -15.50 8.98 -4.61
CA ILE A 150 -16.68 9.19 -5.46
C ILE A 150 -16.24 9.84 -6.78
N ASN A 151 -16.95 9.52 -7.86
CA ASN A 151 -16.57 9.93 -9.19
C ASN A 151 -16.50 11.45 -9.34
N ASP A 152 -15.30 11.92 -9.62
CA ASP A 152 -14.97 13.28 -9.95
C ASP A 152 -13.87 13.22 -11.04
N PRO A 153 -13.97 13.96 -12.15
CA PRO A 153 -12.98 13.91 -13.23
C PRO A 153 -11.57 14.29 -12.79
N ASP A 154 -11.45 15.14 -11.78
CA ASP A 154 -10.18 15.62 -11.24
C ASP A 154 -9.61 14.72 -10.12
N ASN A 155 -10.34 13.65 -9.74
CA ASN A 155 -9.88 12.64 -8.79
C ASN A 155 -9.21 11.50 -9.54
N TYR A 156 -7.90 11.56 -9.72
CA TYR A 156 -7.13 10.60 -10.49
C TYR A 156 -5.88 10.10 -9.75
N SER A 157 -5.35 8.99 -10.22
CA SER A 157 -4.11 8.37 -9.74
C SER A 157 -3.51 7.44 -10.81
N THR A 158 -2.48 6.68 -10.45
CA THR A 158 -1.91 5.57 -11.24
C THR A 158 -1.76 4.34 -10.37
N VAL A 159 -1.65 3.15 -10.96
CA VAL A 159 -1.36 1.93 -10.17
C VAL A 159 0.01 1.98 -9.51
N GLU A 160 0.96 2.73 -10.09
CA GLU A 160 2.27 2.99 -9.49
C GLU A 160 2.16 3.83 -8.22
N ASP A 161 1.39 4.93 -8.25
CA ASP A 161 1.20 5.78 -7.07
C ASP A 161 0.37 5.08 -5.98
N ILE A 162 -0.66 4.31 -6.35
CA ILE A 162 -1.38 3.46 -5.39
C ILE A 162 -0.45 2.42 -4.76
N LEU A 163 0.55 1.91 -5.48
CA LEU A 163 1.58 1.02 -4.91
C LEU A 163 2.47 1.77 -3.91
N LYS A 164 2.92 3.00 -4.23
CA LYS A 164 3.70 3.84 -3.29
C LYS A 164 2.91 4.07 -2.00
N MET A 165 1.63 4.47 -2.12
CA MET A 165 0.71 4.65 -1.00
C MET A 165 0.53 3.37 -0.17
N SER A 166 0.37 2.21 -0.83
CA SER A 166 0.24 0.91 -0.16
C SER A 166 1.50 0.51 0.61
N ASN A 167 2.68 0.78 0.04
CA ASN A 167 3.97 0.58 0.72
C ASN A 167 4.10 1.49 1.95
N TYR A 168 3.71 2.76 1.81
CA TYR A 168 3.76 3.74 2.91
C TYR A 168 2.87 3.30 4.07
N LEU A 169 1.63 2.91 3.79
CA LEU A 169 0.68 2.38 4.78
C LEU A 169 1.27 1.21 5.58
N ILE A 170 1.75 0.17 4.88
CA ILE A 170 2.26 -1.04 5.51
C ILE A 170 3.52 -0.76 6.35
N LYS A 171 4.38 0.14 5.87
CA LYS A 171 5.66 0.47 6.52
C LYS A 171 5.49 1.33 7.76
N ASN A 172 4.64 2.36 7.70
CA ASN A 172 4.56 3.40 8.71
C ASN A 172 3.48 3.16 9.76
N TYR A 173 2.46 2.33 9.44
CA TYR A 173 1.31 2.05 10.30
C TYR A 173 1.04 0.55 10.47
N PRO A 174 2.04 -0.27 10.86
CA PRO A 174 1.88 -1.74 10.92
C PRO A 174 0.78 -2.19 11.89
N ASN A 175 0.51 -1.41 12.96
CA ASN A 175 -0.55 -1.71 13.92
C ASN A 175 -1.93 -1.42 13.32
N TYR A 176 -2.14 -0.25 12.74
CA TYR A 176 -3.41 0.15 12.10
C TYR A 176 -3.67 -0.63 10.80
N TYR A 177 -2.63 -1.12 10.14
CA TYR A 177 -2.78 -1.99 8.97
C TYR A 177 -3.61 -3.25 9.27
N ASN A 178 -3.72 -3.66 10.53
CA ASN A 178 -4.53 -4.80 10.92
C ASN A 178 -6.02 -4.63 10.58
N TYR A 179 -6.55 -3.42 10.54
CA TYR A 179 -7.93 -3.17 10.12
C TYR A 179 -8.20 -3.63 8.67
N PHE A 180 -7.21 -3.58 7.79
CA PHE A 180 -7.36 -3.99 6.38
C PHE A 180 -7.52 -5.49 6.17
N LYS A 181 -7.20 -6.31 7.16
CA LYS A 181 -7.39 -7.77 7.12
C LYS A 181 -8.71 -8.23 7.73
N GLU A 182 -9.45 -7.33 8.42
CA GLU A 182 -10.74 -7.66 9.01
C GLU A 182 -11.72 -8.06 7.91
N LYS A 183 -12.41 -9.18 8.14
CA LYS A 183 -13.31 -9.78 7.16
C LYS A 183 -14.72 -9.22 7.22
N GLU A 184 -15.12 -8.75 8.39
CA GLU A 184 -16.46 -8.20 8.62
C GLU A 184 -16.40 -7.13 9.70
N PHE A 185 -17.39 -6.26 9.70
CA PHE A 185 -17.60 -5.22 10.68
C PHE A 185 -19.09 -5.10 10.96
N THR A 186 -19.47 -5.13 12.22
CA THR A 186 -20.84 -4.89 12.67
C THR A 186 -20.93 -3.47 13.23
N TRP A 187 -21.85 -2.69 12.65
CA TRP A 187 -22.18 -1.38 13.14
C TRP A 187 -23.51 -1.41 13.87
N ASP A 188 -23.48 -1.03 15.14
CA ASP A 188 -24.64 -0.93 16.01
C ASP A 188 -25.26 0.47 15.85
N ARG A 189 -26.05 0.63 14.80
CA ARG A 189 -26.62 1.92 14.41
C ARG A 189 -27.74 2.37 15.31
N THR A 190 -27.85 3.67 15.54
CA THR A 190 -28.97 4.29 16.24
C THR A 190 -30.28 4.10 15.49
N GLY A 191 -31.34 3.73 16.20
CA GLY A 191 -32.70 3.63 15.65
C GLY A 191 -32.93 2.47 14.68
N GLY A 192 -32.09 1.43 14.71
CA GLY A 192 -32.27 0.23 13.88
C GLY A 192 -31.50 -0.96 14.39
N GLU A 193 -31.70 -2.10 13.74
CA GLU A 193 -30.93 -3.31 14.03
C GLU A 193 -29.45 -3.16 13.60
N PRO A 194 -28.51 -3.80 14.31
CA PRO A 194 -27.10 -3.82 13.92
C PRO A 194 -26.91 -4.33 12.50
N ILE A 195 -25.99 -3.70 11.75
CA ILE A 195 -25.68 -4.09 10.39
C ILE A 195 -24.28 -4.69 10.32
N THR A 196 -24.19 -5.96 9.92
CA THR A 196 -22.92 -6.62 9.63
C THR A 196 -22.61 -6.55 8.15
N GLN A 197 -21.44 -6.01 7.80
CA GLN A 197 -20.97 -5.90 6.43
C GLN A 197 -19.62 -6.62 6.26
N GLY A 198 -19.52 -7.40 5.18
CA GLY A 198 -18.28 -8.09 4.82
C GLY A 198 -17.28 -7.18 4.11
N ASN A 199 -16.00 -7.42 4.33
CA ASN A 199 -14.94 -6.74 3.59
C ASN A 199 -15.04 -7.08 2.09
N ARG A 200 -14.98 -6.05 1.25
CA ARG A 200 -15.15 -6.19 -0.19
C ARG A 200 -13.95 -6.77 -0.92
N ASN A 201 -12.81 -6.97 -0.23
CA ASN A 201 -11.62 -7.60 -0.79
C ASN A 201 -11.80 -9.13 -0.87
N PRO A 202 -12.01 -9.69 -2.07
CA PRO A 202 -12.30 -11.12 -2.23
C PRO A 202 -11.12 -12.02 -1.88
N LEU A 203 -9.90 -11.46 -1.77
CA LEU A 203 -8.70 -12.25 -1.50
C LEU A 203 -8.58 -12.62 -0.01
N LEU A 204 -9.21 -11.86 0.90
CA LEU A 204 -9.24 -12.16 2.33
C LEU A 204 -9.96 -13.47 2.65
N TYR A 205 -10.90 -13.87 1.77
CA TYR A 205 -11.67 -15.10 1.92
C TYR A 205 -11.02 -16.32 1.25
N LYS A 206 -9.86 -16.10 0.57
CA LYS A 206 -9.04 -17.15 -0.01
C LYS A 206 -7.92 -17.50 0.94
N ASN A 207 -7.72 -18.78 1.18
CA ASN A 207 -6.70 -19.24 2.13
C ASN A 207 -5.28 -19.24 1.48
N PHE A 208 -4.76 -18.05 1.13
CA PHE A 208 -3.42 -17.92 0.53
C PHE A 208 -2.55 -16.79 1.08
N GLY A 209 -2.93 -16.23 2.26
CA GLY A 209 -2.13 -15.26 3.00
C GLY A 209 -2.41 -13.80 2.65
N ALA A 210 -3.57 -13.50 2.06
CA ALA A 210 -4.00 -12.12 1.85
C ALA A 210 -4.31 -11.43 3.18
N ASP A 211 -3.84 -10.18 3.33
CA ASP A 211 -4.00 -9.38 4.55
C ASP A 211 -4.38 -7.91 4.26
N GLY A 212 -4.86 -7.63 3.05
CA GLY A 212 -5.28 -6.30 2.60
C GLY A 212 -5.38 -6.24 1.08
N ILE A 213 -5.66 -5.07 0.47
CA ILE A 213 -5.76 -3.74 1.05
C ILE A 213 -7.16 -3.19 0.78
N LYS A 214 -7.44 -2.71 -0.47
CA LYS A 214 -8.70 -2.04 -0.78
C LYS A 214 -9.16 -2.27 -2.20
N THR A 215 -10.46 -2.48 -2.38
CA THR A 215 -11.12 -2.55 -3.69
C THR A 215 -11.59 -1.18 -4.13
N GLY A 216 -11.71 -0.99 -5.45
CA GLY A 216 -12.39 0.15 -6.06
C GLY A 216 -13.39 -0.32 -7.14
N TYR A 217 -14.37 0.52 -7.40
CA TYR A 217 -15.30 0.38 -8.52
C TYR A 217 -15.91 1.74 -8.88
N LEU A 218 -15.82 2.09 -10.13
CA LEU A 218 -16.62 3.12 -10.82
C LEU A 218 -17.02 2.58 -12.18
N ALA A 219 -18.18 2.97 -12.69
CA ALA A 219 -18.66 2.48 -13.97
C ALA A 219 -17.68 2.75 -15.12
N VAL A 220 -17.01 3.92 -15.10
CA VAL A 220 -16.02 4.35 -16.09
C VAL A 220 -14.70 3.61 -15.98
N GLU A 221 -14.27 3.25 -14.77
CA GLU A 221 -12.99 2.56 -14.49
C GLU A 221 -13.14 1.05 -14.42
N LYS A 222 -14.38 0.54 -14.19
CA LYS A 222 -14.67 -0.85 -13.83
C LYS A 222 -14.07 -1.21 -12.46
N TYR A 223 -13.60 -2.43 -12.26
CA TYR A 223 -13.15 -2.93 -10.97
C TYR A 223 -11.65 -2.76 -10.80
N SER A 224 -11.24 -2.39 -9.59
CA SER A 224 -9.84 -2.25 -9.19
C SER A 224 -9.56 -2.91 -7.84
N LEU A 225 -8.29 -3.20 -7.55
CA LEU A 225 -7.85 -3.80 -6.30
C LEU A 225 -6.38 -3.47 -6.03
N ALA A 226 -6.13 -2.83 -4.91
CA ALA A 226 -4.84 -2.85 -4.24
C ALA A 226 -4.84 -4.03 -3.27
N SER A 227 -3.88 -4.94 -3.37
CA SER A 227 -3.85 -6.19 -2.62
C SER A 227 -2.46 -6.52 -2.10
N SER A 228 -2.41 -7.17 -0.94
CA SER A 228 -1.19 -7.65 -0.32
C SER A 228 -1.37 -9.09 0.14
N ILE A 229 -0.31 -9.88 -0.02
CA ILE A 229 -0.19 -11.21 0.58
C ILE A 229 1.11 -11.32 1.36
N LYS A 230 1.06 -12.01 2.50
CA LYS A 230 2.22 -12.25 3.35
C LYS A 230 2.38 -13.76 3.58
N ARG A 231 3.55 -14.30 3.26
CA ARG A 231 3.93 -15.70 3.56
C ARG A 231 5.27 -15.72 4.27
N GLY A 232 5.23 -16.04 5.56
CA GLY A 232 6.38 -15.91 6.43
C GLY A 232 6.91 -14.48 6.45
N LYS A 233 8.16 -14.27 6.10
CA LYS A 233 8.80 -12.94 6.02
C LYS A 233 8.58 -12.23 4.68
N ARG A 234 8.15 -12.95 3.63
CA ARG A 234 7.97 -12.39 2.30
C ARG A 234 6.58 -11.79 2.13
N ARG A 235 6.52 -10.60 1.55
CA ARG A 235 5.28 -9.91 1.19
C ARG A 235 5.33 -9.50 -0.28
N LEU A 236 4.23 -9.71 -0.97
CA LEU A 236 4.00 -9.15 -2.30
C LEU A 236 2.83 -8.16 -2.24
N ILE A 237 2.95 -7.07 -2.98
CA ILE A 237 1.89 -6.08 -3.15
C ILE A 237 1.57 -5.98 -4.63
N ALA A 238 0.29 -6.05 -4.97
CA ALA A 238 -0.19 -5.91 -6.34
C ALA A 238 -1.31 -4.88 -6.40
N VAL A 239 -1.26 -4.01 -7.40
CA VAL A 239 -2.34 -3.09 -7.72
C VAL A 239 -2.77 -3.35 -9.16
N GLY A 240 -4.07 -3.43 -9.40
CA GLY A 240 -4.63 -3.57 -10.74
C GLY A 240 -5.93 -2.79 -10.88
N SER A 241 -6.14 -2.21 -12.07
CA SER A 241 -7.35 -1.47 -12.41
C SER A 241 -7.88 -1.84 -13.80
N GLY A 242 -9.17 -1.56 -14.05
CA GLY A 242 -9.83 -1.89 -15.29
C GLY A 242 -10.13 -3.38 -15.46
N PHE A 243 -10.42 -4.09 -14.39
CA PHE A 243 -10.97 -5.46 -14.48
C PHE A 243 -12.45 -5.40 -14.87
N GLU A 244 -12.86 -6.16 -15.89
CA GLU A 244 -14.23 -6.09 -16.41
C GLU A 244 -15.32 -6.50 -15.41
N THR A 245 -15.04 -7.47 -14.51
CA THR A 245 -16.02 -7.99 -13.55
C THR A 245 -15.39 -8.22 -12.17
N LYS A 246 -16.23 -8.32 -11.13
CA LYS A 246 -15.83 -8.72 -9.77
C LYS A 246 -15.04 -10.04 -9.78
N ASN A 247 -15.51 -11.02 -10.57
CA ASN A 247 -14.87 -12.32 -10.68
C ASN A 247 -13.53 -12.23 -11.42
N SER A 248 -13.43 -11.41 -12.48
CA SER A 248 -12.19 -11.16 -13.18
C SER A 248 -11.17 -10.52 -12.22
N ARG A 249 -11.54 -9.47 -11.47
CA ARG A 249 -10.71 -8.84 -10.45
C ARG A 249 -10.14 -9.86 -9.48
N SER A 250 -11.01 -10.68 -8.86
CA SER A 250 -10.60 -11.72 -7.89
C SER A 250 -9.63 -12.74 -8.50
N ARG A 251 -9.94 -13.26 -9.68
CA ARG A 251 -9.16 -14.30 -10.35
C ARG A 251 -7.82 -13.76 -10.85
N GLN A 252 -7.82 -12.61 -11.51
CA GLN A 252 -6.60 -12.04 -12.12
C GLN A 252 -5.62 -11.52 -11.05
N SER A 253 -6.11 -10.90 -9.98
CA SER A 253 -5.25 -10.49 -8.86
C SER A 253 -4.65 -11.70 -8.15
N SER A 254 -5.43 -12.78 -7.92
CA SER A 254 -4.88 -14.04 -7.39
C SER A 254 -3.82 -14.63 -8.32
N LYS A 255 -4.08 -14.64 -9.64
CA LYS A 255 -3.15 -15.15 -10.67
C LYS A 255 -1.82 -14.38 -10.61
N LEU A 256 -1.87 -13.04 -10.54
CA LEU A 256 -0.69 -12.18 -10.48
C LEU A 256 0.14 -12.43 -9.23
N LEU A 257 -0.49 -12.43 -8.05
CA LEU A 257 0.17 -12.69 -6.77
C LEU A 257 0.76 -14.10 -6.70
N THR A 258 0.02 -15.11 -7.16
CA THR A 258 0.49 -16.50 -7.20
C THR A 258 1.69 -16.63 -8.14
N TRP A 259 1.64 -16.00 -9.31
CA TRP A 259 2.76 -15.99 -10.25
C TRP A 259 4.02 -15.41 -9.61
N GLY A 260 3.93 -14.28 -8.90
CA GLY A 260 5.05 -13.70 -8.17
C GLY A 260 5.63 -14.61 -7.08
N LEU A 261 4.76 -15.32 -6.34
CA LEU A 261 5.20 -16.28 -5.32
C LEU A 261 5.88 -17.51 -5.90
N THR A 262 5.37 -18.00 -7.04
CA THR A 262 5.85 -19.27 -7.61
C THR A 262 7.11 -19.11 -8.45
N ASN A 263 7.28 -17.99 -9.14
CA ASN A 263 8.36 -17.81 -10.11
C ASN A 263 9.57 -17.04 -9.58
N PHE A 264 9.47 -16.39 -8.42
CA PHE A 264 10.55 -15.58 -7.86
C PHE A 264 10.91 -16.01 -6.43
N ASP A 265 12.17 -15.86 -6.09
CA ASP A 265 12.69 -15.97 -4.72
C ASP A 265 13.29 -14.63 -4.28
N THR A 266 13.04 -14.26 -3.03
CA THR A 266 13.67 -13.10 -2.39
C THR A 266 14.78 -13.58 -1.49
N ILE A 267 16.00 -13.15 -1.78
CA ILE A 267 17.24 -13.59 -1.14
C ILE A 267 17.79 -12.42 -0.34
N LYS A 268 18.16 -12.67 0.92
CA LYS A 268 18.95 -11.71 1.71
C LYS A 268 20.39 -11.80 1.27
N ILE A 269 20.91 -10.75 0.65
CA ILE A 269 22.30 -10.64 0.16
C ILE A 269 23.23 -10.29 1.31
N ALA A 270 22.84 -9.34 2.16
CA ALA A 270 23.62 -8.93 3.32
C ALA A 270 22.71 -8.48 4.47
N GLU A 271 23.20 -8.63 5.70
CA GLU A 271 22.48 -8.29 6.90
C GLU A 271 23.02 -6.99 7.51
N LYS A 272 22.09 -6.14 7.98
CA LYS A 272 22.38 -4.88 8.65
C LYS A 272 23.42 -5.06 9.76
N ASN A 273 24.45 -4.18 9.76
CA ASN A 273 25.49 -4.12 10.78
C ASN A 273 26.31 -5.40 10.95
N LYS A 274 26.18 -6.38 10.05
CA LYS A 274 27.08 -7.53 10.01
C LYS A 274 28.20 -7.30 9.00
N ASN A 275 29.40 -7.72 9.40
CA ASN A 275 30.56 -7.72 8.50
C ASN A 275 30.28 -8.63 7.31
N PHE A 276 30.47 -8.10 6.12
CA PHE A 276 30.11 -8.83 4.93
C PHE A 276 31.17 -8.75 3.81
N VAL A 277 32.16 -7.87 3.97
CA VAL A 277 33.27 -7.68 3.03
C VAL A 277 34.53 -7.24 3.76
N GLU A 278 35.71 -7.64 3.25
CA GLU A 278 37.00 -7.08 3.64
C GLU A 278 37.46 -6.09 2.57
N LEU A 279 37.89 -4.91 3.02
CA LEU A 279 38.29 -3.79 2.16
C LEU A 279 39.75 -3.49 2.41
N ASP A 280 40.53 -3.33 1.34
CA ASP A 280 41.99 -3.06 1.42
C ASP A 280 42.24 -1.65 1.94
N VAL A 281 43.28 -1.53 2.79
CA VAL A 281 43.72 -0.26 3.40
C VAL A 281 45.13 0.08 2.94
N TRP A 282 45.33 1.31 2.47
CA TRP A 282 46.64 1.84 2.08
C TRP A 282 47.25 2.63 3.23
N LEU A 283 48.56 2.36 3.49
CA LEU A 283 49.38 2.96 4.57
C LEU A 283 48.81 2.74 6.00
N GLY A 284 47.96 1.73 6.21
CA GLY A 284 47.48 1.37 7.53
C GLY A 284 48.32 0.32 8.26
N LYS A 285 48.21 0.28 9.60
CA LYS A 285 48.79 -0.78 10.43
C LYS A 285 48.20 -2.16 10.09
N LYS A 286 46.94 -2.20 9.66
CA LYS A 286 46.24 -3.37 9.17
C LYS A 286 46.05 -3.25 7.66
N LYS A 287 46.23 -4.35 6.94
CA LYS A 287 46.06 -4.39 5.47
C LYS A 287 44.61 -4.32 5.03
N THR A 288 43.67 -4.72 5.90
CA THR A 288 42.24 -4.74 5.60
C THR A 288 41.39 -4.22 6.77
N VAL A 289 40.18 -3.74 6.46
CA VAL A 289 39.13 -3.42 7.40
C VAL A 289 37.82 -4.09 7.01
N LYS A 290 36.99 -4.38 7.98
CA LYS A 290 35.69 -5.01 7.75
C LYS A 290 34.64 -3.95 7.40
N GLY A 291 33.96 -4.16 6.26
CA GLY A 291 32.83 -3.35 5.82
C GLY A 291 31.48 -3.96 6.19
N TYR A 292 30.50 -3.12 6.45
CA TYR A 292 29.11 -3.52 6.71
C TYR A 292 28.12 -2.56 6.03
N ILE A 293 26.85 -2.95 5.96
CA ILE A 293 25.75 -2.14 5.41
C ILE A 293 24.81 -1.69 6.52
N LYS A 294 24.22 -0.48 6.37
CA LYS A 294 23.31 0.11 7.37
C LYS A 294 21.86 -0.39 7.29
N LYS A 295 21.52 -1.17 6.25
CA LYS A 295 20.17 -1.76 6.05
C LYS A 295 20.33 -3.17 5.50
N ASP A 296 19.39 -4.05 5.84
CA ASP A 296 19.29 -5.36 5.19
C ASP A 296 19.17 -5.18 3.68
N LEU A 297 19.95 -5.92 2.91
CA LEU A 297 19.90 -5.92 1.44
C LEU A 297 19.22 -7.19 0.96
N TYR A 298 18.11 -7.03 0.29
CA TYR A 298 17.37 -8.10 -0.36
C TYR A 298 17.42 -7.94 -1.88
N LYS A 299 17.36 -9.05 -2.59
CA LYS A 299 17.20 -9.10 -4.04
C LYS A 299 16.16 -10.14 -4.39
N THR A 300 15.19 -9.78 -5.22
CA THR A 300 14.22 -10.74 -5.77
C THR A 300 14.62 -11.07 -7.19
N ILE A 301 14.73 -12.36 -7.46
CA ILE A 301 15.15 -12.89 -8.75
C ILE A 301 14.28 -14.07 -9.18
N PRO A 302 14.19 -14.34 -10.49
CA PRO A 302 13.57 -15.57 -10.98
C PRO A 302 14.24 -16.81 -10.39
N LYS A 303 13.45 -17.77 -9.92
CA LYS A 303 13.97 -19.03 -9.33
C LYS A 303 14.95 -19.74 -10.24
N ALA A 304 14.67 -19.76 -11.55
CA ALA A 304 15.54 -20.39 -12.54
C ALA A 304 16.94 -19.75 -12.61
N ARG A 305 17.08 -18.50 -12.20
CA ARG A 305 18.37 -17.76 -12.21
C ARG A 305 19.11 -17.78 -10.88
N LYS A 306 18.54 -18.36 -9.82
CA LYS A 306 19.12 -18.37 -8.48
C LYS A 306 20.56 -18.92 -8.45
N LYS A 307 20.83 -19.97 -9.20
CA LYS A 307 22.16 -20.59 -9.28
C LYS A 307 23.23 -19.72 -9.94
N TYR A 308 22.84 -18.67 -10.65
CA TYR A 308 23.74 -17.74 -11.33
C TYR A 308 23.94 -16.43 -10.56
N LEU A 309 23.28 -16.26 -9.40
CA LEU A 309 23.42 -15.04 -8.61
C LEU A 309 24.83 -14.94 -8.05
N LYS A 310 25.49 -13.82 -8.37
CA LYS A 310 26.76 -13.41 -7.77
C LYS A 310 26.59 -12.00 -7.21
N ALA A 311 27.02 -11.80 -5.97
CA ALA A 311 27.10 -10.48 -5.36
C ALA A 311 28.56 -10.01 -5.39
N VAL A 312 28.81 -8.83 -5.92
CA VAL A 312 30.15 -8.21 -6.00
C VAL A 312 30.07 -6.85 -5.32
N VAL A 313 31.05 -6.57 -4.47
CA VAL A 313 31.25 -5.24 -3.88
C VAL A 313 32.22 -4.47 -4.75
N ILE A 314 31.80 -3.30 -5.20
CA ILE A 314 32.66 -2.35 -5.93
C ILE A 314 32.79 -1.13 -5.03
N TYR A 315 34.04 -0.74 -4.72
CA TYR A 315 34.34 0.41 -3.89
C TYR A 315 35.58 1.14 -4.43
N GLN A 316 35.75 2.39 -4.01
CA GLN A 316 36.95 3.16 -4.31
C GLN A 316 38.05 2.78 -3.32
N GLY A 317 38.98 1.94 -3.74
CA GLY A 317 40.05 1.42 -2.91
C GLY A 317 41.40 1.39 -3.59
N PRO A 318 42.49 1.13 -2.83
CA PRO A 318 42.52 0.90 -1.37
C PRO A 318 42.14 2.13 -0.55
N ILE A 319 41.51 1.94 0.62
CA ILE A 319 41.08 3.02 1.51
C ILE A 319 42.32 3.61 2.22
N PRO A 320 42.59 4.92 2.14
CA PRO A 320 43.74 5.52 2.81
C PRO A 320 43.55 5.53 4.35
N ALA A 321 44.62 5.22 5.08
CA ALA A 321 44.65 5.37 6.54
C ALA A 321 44.77 6.88 6.92
N PRO A 322 44.23 7.29 8.10
CA PRO A 322 43.51 6.51 9.09
C PRO A 322 42.05 6.27 8.71
N VAL A 323 41.58 5.04 8.83
CA VAL A 323 40.17 4.69 8.61
C VAL A 323 39.36 4.99 9.87
N GLN A 324 38.32 5.78 9.73
CA GLN A 324 37.41 6.13 10.83
C GLN A 324 36.26 5.12 10.96
N LYS A 325 35.75 4.97 12.19
CA LYS A 325 34.54 4.18 12.42
C LYS A 325 33.37 4.77 11.66
N ASP A 326 32.58 3.91 10.97
CA ASP A 326 31.40 4.27 10.19
C ASP A 326 31.67 5.16 8.96
N GLN A 327 32.92 5.26 8.52
CA GLN A 327 33.31 5.93 7.29
C GLN A 327 32.56 5.31 6.10
N LYS A 328 31.99 6.14 5.24
CA LYS A 328 31.39 5.71 3.98
C LYS A 328 32.49 5.48 2.93
N VAL A 329 32.37 4.41 2.19
CA VAL A 329 33.25 4.01 1.09
C VAL A 329 32.46 3.75 -0.17
#